data_4e3301e49316d365c0a2663c60b29e9a
#
_entry.id   4e3301e49316d365c0a2663c60b29e9a
#
_cell.length_a   1.000
_cell.length_b   1.000
_cell.length_c   1.000
_cell.angle_alpha   90.00
_cell.angle_beta   90.00
_cell.angle_gamma   90.00
#
_symmetry.space_group_name_H-M   'P 1'
#
loop_
_entity.id
_entity.type
_entity.pdbx_description
1 polymer ?
#
loop_
_entity_poly.entity_id
_entity_poly.type
_entity_poly.pdbx_seq_one_letter_code
_entity_poly.pdbx_strand_id
1 'polypeptide(L)'
;MPALDKLLARNLGCSRAEARKLLAKRADCRVGEGGLCPPEPERGKAWKPSQGFHLDDPSGEVAEHAVPLEIDLCGRPVKLYDAFHLMLNKPAGCVTALRDRDHPTALSYLRAAPLFAELRPIGRLDLDSTGLLLWTTDGALLHRLTHPRSAIPRSYHVALARGFDPLPPDLVLRDGHRPKVVDLHAAAEADMHPSLARAPQATVFAGITLGDGAYHEVRRIFAALGSHVLSLCRVSFGPLDLPRDLAPGEWRPVPSQSLPPQKPR
;
A
#
# COMPACT_ATOMS: atom_id res chain seq x y z
N MET A 1 5.98 -10.13 19.41
CA MET A 1 7.00 -10.45 18.37
C MET A 1 6.67 -11.80 17.76
N PRO A 2 6.84 -12.00 16.45
CA PRO A 2 6.53 -13.29 15.83
C PRO A 2 7.62 -14.32 16.13
N ALA A 3 7.24 -15.59 16.34
CA ALA A 3 8.19 -16.69 16.38
C ALA A 3 8.79 -16.92 14.97
N LEU A 4 10.06 -17.34 14.92
CA LEU A 4 10.80 -17.49 13.65
C LEU A 4 10.12 -18.49 12.70
N ASP A 5 9.61 -19.61 13.21
CA ASP A 5 8.88 -20.61 12.42
C ASP A 5 7.58 -20.04 11.81
N LYS A 6 6.89 -19.16 12.57
CA LYS A 6 5.69 -18.46 12.10
C LYS A 6 6.04 -17.44 11.00
N LEU A 7 7.12 -16.67 11.22
CA LEU A 7 7.59 -15.68 10.26
C LEU A 7 7.98 -16.34 8.94
N LEU A 8 8.77 -17.43 9.01
CA LEU A 8 9.18 -18.19 7.85
C LEU A 8 8.00 -18.81 7.10
N ALA A 9 7.08 -19.45 7.83
CA ALA A 9 5.89 -20.09 7.26
C ALA A 9 5.03 -19.08 6.46
N ARG A 10 4.79 -17.89 7.03
CA ARG A 10 4.02 -16.83 6.35
C ARG A 10 4.70 -16.34 5.08
N ASN A 11 6.01 -16.10 5.13
CA ASN A 11 6.76 -15.57 3.99
C ASN A 11 6.95 -16.59 2.86
N LEU A 12 7.04 -17.88 3.18
CA LEU A 12 7.17 -18.95 2.19
C LEU A 12 5.84 -19.57 1.75
N GLY A 13 4.71 -19.19 2.40
CA GLY A 13 3.41 -19.79 2.10
C GLY A 13 3.31 -21.26 2.46
N CYS A 14 4.07 -21.74 3.47
CA CYS A 14 4.09 -23.11 3.91
C CYS A 14 3.52 -23.27 5.34
N SER A 15 3.33 -24.52 5.79
CA SER A 15 2.93 -24.78 7.18
C SER A 15 4.07 -24.51 8.17
N ARG A 16 3.74 -24.20 9.43
CA ARG A 16 4.75 -24.05 10.50
C ARG A 16 5.59 -25.33 10.68
N ALA A 17 5.00 -26.52 10.48
CA ALA A 17 5.73 -27.77 10.58
C ALA A 17 6.78 -27.92 9.47
N GLU A 18 6.47 -27.48 8.25
CA GLU A 18 7.43 -27.43 7.14
C GLU A 18 8.52 -26.38 7.40
N ALA A 19 8.14 -25.19 7.88
CA ALA A 19 9.10 -24.15 8.25
C ALA A 19 10.09 -24.66 9.32
N ARG A 20 9.64 -25.37 10.34
CA ARG A 20 10.50 -26.01 11.35
C ARG A 20 11.45 -27.04 10.76
N LYS A 21 10.97 -27.86 9.80
CA LYS A 21 11.83 -28.82 9.08
C LYS A 21 12.92 -28.13 8.25
N LEU A 22 12.58 -26.98 7.62
CA LEU A 22 13.57 -26.18 6.89
C LEU A 22 14.63 -25.60 7.83
N LEU A 23 14.22 -25.05 8.97
CA LEU A 23 15.13 -24.52 9.98
C LEU A 23 16.00 -25.60 10.64
N ALA A 24 15.48 -26.82 10.79
CA ALA A 24 16.23 -27.94 11.35
C ALA A 24 17.33 -28.52 10.43
N LYS A 25 17.26 -28.25 9.13
CA LYS A 25 18.31 -28.61 8.16
C LYS A 25 19.52 -27.65 8.22
N ARG A 26 20.09 -27.48 9.36
CA ARG A 26 21.06 -26.50 9.87
C ARG A 26 22.22 -26.11 8.96
N ALA A 27 22.59 -26.88 7.96
CA ALA A 27 23.82 -26.65 7.19
C ALA A 27 23.78 -25.36 6.36
N ASP A 28 22.58 -24.77 6.16
CA ASP A 28 22.35 -23.83 5.08
C ASP A 28 21.56 -22.57 5.46
N CYS A 29 21.39 -22.27 6.74
CA CYS A 29 20.69 -21.05 7.17
C CYS A 29 21.67 -20.03 7.77
N ARG A 30 21.97 -18.96 7.04
CA ARG A 30 22.75 -17.81 7.51
C ARG A 30 21.88 -16.57 7.57
N VAL A 31 22.11 -15.71 8.56
CA VAL A 31 21.45 -14.40 8.66
C VAL A 31 22.31 -13.37 7.96
N GLY A 32 21.77 -12.64 6.98
CA GLY A 32 22.50 -11.68 6.17
C GLY A 32 22.85 -10.36 6.86
N GLU A 33 23.75 -9.59 6.27
CA GLU A 33 24.22 -8.29 6.75
C GLU A 33 23.10 -7.24 6.74
N GLY A 34 22.65 -6.89 7.89
CA GLY A 34 21.62 -5.88 8.16
C GLY A 34 21.14 -6.01 9.59
N GLY A 35 21.28 -7.16 10.15
CA GLY A 35 21.21 -7.46 11.56
C GLY A 35 22.45 -8.26 11.91
N LEU A 36 23.44 -7.63 12.52
CA LEU A 36 24.61 -8.20 13.19
C LEU A 36 24.85 -9.69 12.92
N CYS A 37 25.56 -9.99 11.84
CA CYS A 37 26.09 -11.32 11.61
C CYS A 37 27.37 -11.49 12.44
N PRO A 38 27.39 -12.36 13.45
CA PRO A 38 28.65 -12.77 14.03
C PRO A 38 29.42 -13.66 13.06
N PRO A 39 30.75 -13.74 13.20
CA PRO A 39 31.57 -14.65 12.40
C PRO A 39 31.09 -16.09 12.58
N GLU A 40 31.38 -16.93 11.55
CA GLU A 40 30.94 -18.34 11.51
C GLU A 40 31.01 -19.03 12.87
N PRO A 41 29.90 -19.68 13.31
CA PRO A 41 29.96 -20.45 14.54
C PRO A 41 30.94 -21.62 14.34
N GLU A 42 31.86 -21.79 15.25
CA GLU A 42 32.70 -22.99 15.31
C GLU A 42 31.79 -24.22 15.24
N ARG A 43 32.15 -25.20 14.42
CA ARG A 43 31.38 -26.44 14.25
C ARG A 43 30.98 -27.00 15.64
N GLY A 44 29.67 -27.09 15.86
CA GLY A 44 29.10 -27.68 17.08
C GLY A 44 28.64 -26.71 18.15
N LYS A 45 28.80 -25.38 18.00
CA LYS A 45 28.21 -24.41 18.94
C LYS A 45 26.98 -23.77 18.34
N ALA A 46 25.90 -23.71 19.12
CA ALA A 46 24.68 -22.99 18.76
C ALA A 46 24.99 -21.49 18.61
N TRP A 47 24.54 -20.89 17.51
CA TRP A 47 24.63 -19.46 17.32
C TRP A 47 23.69 -18.73 18.31
N LYS A 48 24.26 -17.82 19.10
CA LYS A 48 23.51 -16.96 20.02
C LYS A 48 23.55 -15.55 19.47
N PRO A 49 22.46 -15.04 18.84
CA PRO A 49 22.38 -13.63 18.57
C PRO A 49 22.43 -12.88 19.91
N SER A 50 23.19 -11.82 19.97
CA SER A 50 23.18 -10.90 21.11
C SER A 50 21.80 -10.24 21.30
N GLN A 51 20.85 -10.50 20.43
CA GLN A 51 19.51 -9.95 20.36
C GLN A 51 18.50 -11.00 19.82
N GLY A 52 17.99 -11.85 20.70
CA GLY A 52 16.58 -12.18 20.61
C GLY A 52 16.12 -13.47 19.98
N PHE A 53 16.86 -14.24 19.16
CA PHE A 53 16.40 -15.58 18.74
C PHE A 53 17.53 -16.57 18.49
N HIS A 54 17.21 -17.84 18.66
CA HIS A 54 18.10 -18.95 18.34
C HIS A 54 17.54 -19.69 17.10
N LEU A 55 18.38 -19.95 16.09
CA LEU A 55 18.01 -20.86 15.01
C LEU A 55 17.71 -22.28 15.50
N ASP A 56 18.23 -22.62 16.68
CA ASP A 56 17.99 -23.90 17.37
C ASP A 56 16.62 -23.96 18.07
N ASP A 57 15.99 -22.80 18.30
CA ASP A 57 14.63 -22.69 18.78
C ASP A 57 13.74 -22.02 17.70
N PRO A 58 13.12 -22.82 16.81
CA PRO A 58 12.22 -22.30 15.78
C PRO A 58 11.01 -21.57 16.34
N SER A 59 10.68 -21.75 17.64
CA SER A 59 9.60 -21.06 18.32
C SER A 59 10.05 -19.76 18.97
N GLY A 60 11.36 -19.47 18.98
CA GLY A 60 11.94 -18.25 19.53
C GLY A 60 11.41 -16.99 18.85
N GLU A 61 11.23 -15.93 19.62
CA GLU A 61 10.71 -14.65 19.14
C GLU A 61 11.79 -13.84 18.41
N VAL A 62 11.43 -13.30 17.23
CA VAL A 62 12.28 -12.40 16.45
C VAL A 62 12.10 -10.98 16.95
N ALA A 63 13.18 -10.30 17.30
CA ALA A 63 13.12 -8.91 17.74
C ALA A 63 12.52 -7.99 16.65
N GLU A 64 11.67 -7.05 17.06
CA GLU A 64 10.94 -6.17 16.13
C GLU A 64 11.87 -5.37 15.20
N HIS A 65 13.03 -4.93 15.71
CA HIS A 65 14.02 -4.20 14.91
C HIS A 65 14.83 -5.09 13.93
N ALA A 66 14.73 -6.42 14.04
CA ALA A 66 15.38 -7.36 13.13
C ALA A 66 14.53 -7.69 11.91
N VAL A 67 13.36 -7.06 11.75
CA VAL A 67 12.48 -7.27 10.60
C VAL A 67 12.53 -6.06 9.66
N PRO A 68 12.72 -6.24 8.33
CA PRO A 68 12.81 -7.51 7.61
C PRO A 68 14.09 -8.28 7.97
N LEU A 69 13.94 -9.58 8.24
CA LEU A 69 15.05 -10.48 8.54
C LEU A 69 15.55 -11.13 7.25
N GLU A 70 16.85 -11.03 6.98
CA GLU A 70 17.47 -11.74 5.87
C GLU A 70 18.09 -13.04 6.37
N ILE A 71 17.70 -14.16 5.77
CA ILE A 71 18.25 -15.48 6.05
C ILE A 71 18.69 -16.16 4.75
N ASP A 72 19.74 -16.96 4.82
CA ASP A 72 20.10 -17.88 3.73
C ASP A 72 19.37 -19.20 3.95
N LEU A 73 18.57 -19.59 3.00
CA LEU A 73 17.92 -20.90 2.94
C LEU A 73 18.53 -21.72 1.82
N CYS A 74 19.41 -22.66 2.17
CA CYS A 74 20.04 -23.58 1.21
C CYS A 74 20.77 -22.83 0.08
N GLY A 75 21.58 -21.81 0.42
CA GLY A 75 22.31 -21.00 -0.54
C GLY A 75 21.46 -19.96 -1.27
N ARG A 76 20.23 -19.72 -0.82
CA ARG A 76 19.33 -18.70 -1.39
C ARG A 76 19.00 -17.65 -0.33
N PRO A 77 19.33 -16.37 -0.54
CA PRO A 77 18.94 -15.31 0.36
C PRO A 77 17.41 -15.12 0.32
N VAL A 78 16.78 -15.15 1.48
CA VAL A 78 15.33 -14.95 1.66
C VAL A 78 15.12 -13.83 2.65
N LYS A 79 14.30 -12.86 2.28
CA LYS A 79 13.91 -11.73 3.11
C LYS A 79 12.55 -12.00 3.75
N LEU A 80 12.51 -12.02 5.08
CA LEU A 80 11.31 -12.29 5.85
C LEU A 80 10.72 -10.99 6.41
N TYR A 81 9.42 -10.81 6.21
CA TYR A 81 8.67 -9.64 6.66
C TYR A 81 7.63 -10.05 7.71
N ASP A 82 7.52 -9.31 8.80
CA ASP A 82 6.38 -9.43 9.73
C ASP A 82 5.18 -8.62 9.23
N ALA A 83 5.43 -7.41 8.73
CA ALA A 83 4.46 -6.61 8.01
C ALA A 83 5.07 -6.10 6.70
N PHE A 84 4.26 -5.98 5.67
CA PHE A 84 4.69 -5.45 4.38
C PHE A 84 3.67 -4.42 3.89
N HIS A 85 4.20 -3.26 3.47
CA HIS A 85 3.39 -2.17 2.93
C HIS A 85 3.92 -1.79 1.57
N LEU A 86 3.03 -1.48 0.65
CA LEU A 86 3.39 -1.02 -0.68
C LEU A 86 2.40 -0.01 -1.23
N MET A 87 2.86 0.79 -2.17
CA MET A 87 2.04 1.59 -3.07
C MET A 87 1.99 0.94 -4.44
N LEU A 88 0.80 0.84 -4.99
CA LEU A 88 0.53 0.43 -6.37
C LEU A 88 0.09 1.67 -7.15
N ASN A 89 0.66 1.91 -8.32
CA ASN A 89 0.05 2.78 -9.31
C ASN A 89 -1.05 1.98 -10.02
N LYS A 90 -2.27 2.05 -9.49
CA LYS A 90 -3.40 1.28 -10.03
C LYS A 90 -3.74 1.74 -11.44
N PRO A 91 -3.73 0.87 -12.45
CA PRO A 91 -4.23 1.21 -13.78
C PRO A 91 -5.76 1.27 -13.81
N ALA A 92 -6.33 1.90 -14.83
CA ALA A 92 -7.75 1.77 -15.15
C ALA A 92 -8.09 0.33 -15.59
N GLY A 93 -9.37 -0.03 -15.54
CA GLY A 93 -9.87 -1.33 -16.00
C GLY A 93 -9.71 -2.48 -14.99
N CYS A 94 -9.30 -2.20 -13.75
CA CYS A 94 -9.29 -3.20 -12.69
C CYS A 94 -9.98 -2.68 -11.42
N VAL A 95 -10.63 -3.55 -10.68
CA VAL A 95 -11.34 -3.23 -9.44
C VAL A 95 -10.45 -3.35 -8.21
N THR A 96 -10.73 -2.56 -7.18
CA THR A 96 -10.09 -2.70 -5.86
C THR A 96 -10.81 -3.78 -5.05
N ALA A 97 -10.53 -5.03 -5.37
CA ALA A 97 -11.08 -6.20 -4.70
C ALA A 97 -10.02 -7.31 -4.61
N LEU A 98 -10.19 -8.27 -3.70
CA LEU A 98 -9.33 -9.45 -3.61
C LEU A 98 -9.70 -10.49 -4.67
N ARG A 99 -10.99 -10.55 -5.03
CA ARG A 99 -11.55 -11.41 -6.08
C ARG A 99 -12.69 -10.66 -6.75
N ASP A 100 -12.84 -10.85 -8.04
CA ASP A 100 -13.96 -10.37 -8.83
C ASP A 100 -14.24 -11.36 -9.95
N ARG A 101 -15.49 -11.50 -10.41
CA ARG A 101 -15.88 -12.44 -11.47
C ARG A 101 -15.77 -11.82 -12.84
N ASP A 102 -16.03 -10.54 -12.94
CA ASP A 102 -16.25 -9.85 -14.21
C ASP A 102 -15.04 -8.98 -14.62
N HIS A 103 -14.20 -8.59 -13.65
CA HIS A 103 -13.12 -7.65 -13.88
C HIS A 103 -11.79 -8.14 -13.28
N PRO A 104 -10.65 -7.80 -13.91
CA PRO A 104 -9.35 -7.95 -13.29
C PRO A 104 -9.30 -7.22 -11.94
N THR A 105 -8.55 -7.74 -11.00
CA THR A 105 -8.39 -7.08 -9.69
C THR A 105 -7.04 -6.36 -9.60
N ALA A 106 -6.98 -5.28 -8.84
CA ALA A 106 -5.74 -4.59 -8.55
C ALA A 106 -4.73 -5.49 -7.81
N LEU A 107 -5.21 -6.50 -7.06
CA LEU A 107 -4.37 -7.51 -6.41
C LEU A 107 -3.54 -8.33 -7.42
N SER A 108 -4.04 -8.56 -8.64
CA SER A 108 -3.34 -9.38 -9.64
C SER A 108 -1.98 -8.81 -10.06
N TYR A 109 -1.76 -7.50 -9.91
CA TYR A 109 -0.49 -6.81 -10.18
C TYR A 109 0.55 -7.03 -9.08
N LEU A 110 0.15 -7.54 -7.92
CA LEU A 110 0.98 -7.68 -6.72
C LEU A 110 1.52 -9.10 -6.50
N ARG A 111 1.37 -10.01 -7.45
CA ARG A 111 1.72 -11.44 -7.28
C ARG A 111 3.16 -11.68 -6.84
N ALA A 112 4.09 -10.81 -7.22
CA ALA A 112 5.49 -10.89 -6.83
C ALA A 112 5.80 -10.21 -5.48
N ALA A 113 4.81 -9.59 -4.84
CA ALA A 113 5.01 -8.89 -3.58
C ALA A 113 5.15 -9.89 -2.40
N PRO A 114 6.03 -9.60 -1.43
CA PRO A 114 6.10 -10.34 -0.19
C PRO A 114 4.74 -10.43 0.50
N LEU A 115 4.46 -11.56 1.16
CA LEU A 115 3.21 -11.80 1.89
C LEU A 115 1.94 -11.56 1.04
N PHE A 116 2.00 -11.83 -0.26
CA PHE A 116 0.94 -11.55 -1.24
C PHE A 116 -0.46 -11.97 -0.76
N ALA A 117 -0.61 -13.17 -0.19
CA ALA A 117 -1.89 -13.71 0.26
C ALA A 117 -2.53 -12.88 1.40
N GLU A 118 -1.71 -12.14 2.15
CA GLU A 118 -2.13 -11.34 3.29
C GLU A 118 -2.39 -9.88 2.94
N LEU A 119 -2.00 -9.44 1.75
CA LEU A 119 -2.18 -8.04 1.31
C LEU A 119 -3.66 -7.64 1.28
N ARG A 120 -3.94 -6.47 1.84
CA ARG A 120 -5.26 -5.83 1.84
C ARG A 120 -5.15 -4.38 1.39
N PRO A 121 -6.06 -3.87 0.56
CA PRO A 121 -6.02 -2.49 0.09
C PRO A 121 -6.42 -1.50 1.19
N ILE A 122 -5.71 -0.40 1.28
CA ILE A 122 -6.05 0.74 2.14
C ILE A 122 -6.96 1.68 1.36
N GLY A 123 -8.26 1.52 1.55
CA GLY A 123 -9.27 2.23 0.78
C GLY A 123 -9.48 1.61 -0.60
N ARG A 124 -10.19 2.35 -1.45
CA ARG A 124 -10.59 1.89 -2.78
C ARG A 124 -10.38 2.98 -3.82
N LEU A 125 -10.23 2.55 -5.06
CA LEU A 125 -10.36 3.33 -6.28
C LEU A 125 -11.33 2.60 -7.20
N ASP A 126 -12.13 3.34 -7.96
CA ASP A 126 -13.10 2.79 -8.89
C ASP A 126 -12.44 2.07 -10.07
N LEU A 127 -13.22 1.32 -10.85
CA LEU A 127 -12.76 0.55 -11.99
C LEU A 127 -11.95 1.41 -12.99
N ASP A 128 -12.45 2.58 -13.30
CA ASP A 128 -11.91 3.53 -14.27
C ASP A 128 -10.93 4.56 -13.66
N SER A 129 -10.80 4.59 -12.33
CA SER A 129 -9.88 5.47 -11.63
C SER A 129 -8.48 4.89 -11.58
N THR A 130 -7.48 5.76 -11.67
CA THR A 130 -6.04 5.39 -11.68
C THR A 130 -5.31 5.92 -10.44
N GLY A 131 -4.04 5.56 -10.29
CA GLY A 131 -3.13 6.20 -9.37
C GLY A 131 -2.88 5.47 -8.07
N LEU A 132 -2.50 6.22 -7.04
CA LEU A 132 -1.98 5.71 -5.77
C LEU A 132 -2.98 4.86 -5.00
N LEU A 133 -2.72 3.57 -4.89
CA LEU A 133 -3.46 2.64 -4.05
C LEU A 133 -2.50 1.94 -3.09
N LEU A 134 -2.66 2.20 -1.79
CA LEU A 134 -1.84 1.58 -0.76
C LEU A 134 -2.35 0.18 -0.41
N TRP A 135 -1.42 -0.71 -0.05
CA TRP A 135 -1.69 -2.07 0.41
C TRP A 135 -0.86 -2.38 1.65
N THR A 136 -1.41 -3.20 2.52
CA THR A 136 -0.74 -3.62 3.76
C THR A 136 -1.12 -5.04 4.15
N THR A 137 -0.22 -5.71 4.87
CA THR A 137 -0.50 -6.97 5.59
C THR A 137 -0.82 -6.73 7.07
N ASP A 138 -0.72 -5.48 7.55
CA ASP A 138 -1.03 -5.10 8.92
C ASP A 138 -2.50 -4.68 9.05
N GLY A 139 -3.31 -5.52 9.71
CA GLY A 139 -4.73 -5.26 9.94
C GLY A 139 -5.02 -4.07 10.85
N ALA A 140 -4.17 -3.79 11.82
CA ALA A 140 -4.35 -2.63 12.72
C ALA A 140 -4.10 -1.33 11.96
N LEU A 141 -3.06 -1.29 11.14
CA LEU A 141 -2.78 -0.18 10.23
C LEU A 141 -3.92 0.01 9.22
N LEU A 142 -4.40 -1.06 8.60
CA LEU A 142 -5.53 -1.03 7.66
C LEU A 142 -6.75 -0.37 8.31
N HIS A 143 -7.17 -0.88 9.48
CA HIS A 143 -8.32 -0.34 10.21
C HIS A 143 -8.12 1.16 10.52
N ARG A 144 -6.95 1.55 10.99
CA ARG A 144 -6.62 2.92 11.32
C ARG A 144 -6.70 3.86 10.10
N LEU A 145 -6.10 3.47 8.97
CA LEU A 145 -6.03 4.33 7.78
C LEU A 145 -7.33 4.38 6.97
N THR A 146 -8.21 3.40 7.13
CA THR A 146 -9.53 3.36 6.45
C THR A 146 -10.67 3.91 7.29
N HIS A 147 -10.45 4.12 8.59
CA HIS A 147 -11.50 4.62 9.48
C HIS A 147 -11.91 6.05 9.11
N PRO A 148 -13.21 6.39 9.04
CA PRO A 148 -13.68 7.73 8.65
C PRO A 148 -13.10 8.88 9.51
N ARG A 149 -12.85 8.63 10.81
CA ARG A 149 -12.25 9.63 11.72
C ARG A 149 -10.77 9.92 11.46
N SER A 150 -10.09 9.13 10.61
CA SER A 150 -8.67 9.35 10.31
C SER A 150 -8.44 10.66 9.59
N ALA A 151 -9.42 11.11 8.81
CA ALA A 151 -9.40 12.39 8.06
C ALA A 151 -8.07 12.60 7.31
N ILE A 152 -7.56 11.52 6.70
CA ILE A 152 -6.30 11.57 5.92
C ILE A 152 -6.61 12.25 4.60
N PRO A 153 -5.93 13.36 4.24
CA PRO A 153 -6.17 14.03 2.98
C PRO A 153 -5.77 13.16 1.79
N ARG A 154 -6.52 13.30 0.71
CA ARG A 154 -6.27 12.60 -0.56
C ARG A 154 -6.38 13.60 -1.70
N SER A 155 -5.33 13.70 -2.51
CA SER A 155 -5.33 14.60 -3.66
C SER A 155 -5.55 13.83 -4.95
N TYR A 156 -6.28 14.44 -5.84
CA TYR A 156 -6.65 13.87 -7.12
C TYR A 156 -6.38 14.86 -8.24
N HIS A 157 -5.91 14.36 -9.37
CA HIS A 157 -5.94 15.05 -10.66
C HIS A 157 -7.14 14.56 -11.46
N VAL A 158 -7.84 15.46 -12.10
CA VAL A 158 -9.04 15.16 -12.88
C VAL A 158 -8.99 15.79 -14.27
N ALA A 159 -9.54 15.06 -15.24
CA ALA A 159 -9.85 15.56 -16.57
C ALA A 159 -11.37 15.72 -16.69
N LEU A 160 -11.83 16.88 -17.09
CA LEU A 160 -13.22 17.31 -17.07
C LEU A 160 -13.75 17.58 -18.48
N ALA A 161 -15.02 17.26 -18.71
CA ALA A 161 -15.68 17.48 -19.98
C ALA A 161 -15.88 18.98 -20.30
N ARG A 162 -15.95 19.82 -19.28
CA ARG A 162 -16.17 21.28 -19.37
C ARG A 162 -15.72 21.99 -18.10
N GLY A 163 -15.73 23.33 -18.10
CA GLY A 163 -15.47 24.14 -16.91
C GLY A 163 -16.39 23.78 -15.74
N PHE A 164 -16.01 24.21 -14.57
CA PHE A 164 -16.76 24.03 -13.32
C PHE A 164 -16.95 25.35 -12.61
N ASP A 165 -18.07 25.47 -11.87
CA ASP A 165 -18.38 26.65 -11.08
C ASP A 165 -17.47 26.75 -9.84
N PRO A 166 -17.26 27.92 -9.27
CA PRO A 166 -16.56 28.11 -8.02
C PRO A 166 -17.17 27.25 -6.89
N LEU A 167 -16.32 26.71 -6.03
CA LEU A 167 -16.75 25.90 -4.90
C LEU A 167 -17.54 26.73 -3.88
N PRO A 168 -18.83 26.46 -3.63
CA PRO A 168 -19.57 27.11 -2.57
C PRO A 168 -19.02 26.75 -1.19
N PRO A 169 -18.94 27.69 -0.23
CA PRO A 169 -18.40 27.42 1.11
C PRO A 169 -19.19 26.37 1.89
N ASP A 170 -20.46 26.19 1.57
CA ASP A 170 -21.40 25.29 2.23
C ASP A 170 -21.95 24.22 1.28
N LEU A 171 -21.14 23.73 0.35
CA LEU A 171 -21.55 22.71 -0.62
C LEU A 171 -22.21 21.51 0.06
N VAL A 172 -23.44 21.23 -0.35
CA VAL A 172 -24.20 20.04 0.04
C VAL A 172 -24.50 19.22 -1.21
N LEU A 173 -24.09 17.96 -1.22
CA LEU A 173 -24.40 17.04 -2.33
C LEU A 173 -25.83 16.55 -2.25
N ARG A 174 -26.35 15.99 -3.36
CA ARG A 174 -27.77 15.57 -3.49
C ARG A 174 -28.27 14.62 -2.41
N ASP A 175 -27.37 13.84 -1.79
CA ASP A 175 -27.67 12.90 -0.71
C ASP A 175 -27.52 13.53 0.69
N GLY A 176 -27.31 14.84 0.78
CA GLY A 176 -27.09 15.56 2.03
C GLY A 176 -25.66 15.50 2.55
N HIS A 177 -24.74 14.80 1.88
CA HIS A 177 -23.31 14.78 2.26
C HIS A 177 -22.66 16.15 2.09
N ARG A 178 -21.86 16.55 3.07
CA ARG A 178 -21.04 17.77 3.05
C ARG A 178 -19.59 17.39 2.88
N PRO A 179 -19.02 17.48 1.66
CA PRO A 179 -17.65 17.07 1.40
C PRO A 179 -16.65 18.00 2.10
N LYS A 180 -15.57 17.45 2.60
CA LYS A 180 -14.46 18.21 3.19
C LYS A 180 -13.44 18.52 2.10
N VAL A 181 -13.73 19.52 1.28
CA VAL A 181 -12.79 19.99 0.26
C VAL A 181 -11.74 20.86 0.93
N VAL A 182 -10.48 20.40 0.90
CA VAL A 182 -9.33 21.12 1.46
C VAL A 182 -8.77 22.10 0.44
N ASP A 183 -8.74 21.69 -0.83
CA ASP A 183 -8.26 22.50 -1.95
C ASP A 183 -8.97 22.09 -3.24
N LEU A 184 -9.22 23.05 -4.12
CA LEU A 184 -9.74 22.86 -5.46
C LEU A 184 -9.24 23.99 -6.37
N HIS A 185 -8.53 23.64 -7.44
CA HIS A 185 -8.00 24.60 -8.39
C HIS A 185 -8.02 24.05 -9.83
N ALA A 186 -8.20 24.93 -10.80
CA ALA A 186 -7.95 24.61 -12.21
C ALA A 186 -6.44 24.49 -12.45
N ALA A 187 -6.04 23.62 -13.37
CA ALA A 187 -4.64 23.35 -13.65
C ALA A 187 -4.42 23.15 -15.17
N ALA A 188 -3.18 23.29 -15.62
CA ALA A 188 -2.84 22.96 -17.01
C ALA A 188 -2.71 21.43 -17.17
N GLU A 189 -2.98 20.91 -18.38
CA GLU A 189 -2.80 19.48 -18.69
C GLU A 189 -1.36 19.01 -18.42
N ALA A 190 -0.38 19.86 -18.69
CA ALA A 190 1.04 19.57 -18.47
C ALA A 190 1.40 19.31 -16.98
N ASP A 191 0.62 19.87 -16.06
CA ASP A 191 0.83 19.70 -14.62
C ASP A 191 0.26 18.39 -14.08
N MET A 192 -0.60 17.74 -14.87
CA MET A 192 -1.24 16.51 -14.47
C MET A 192 -0.23 15.36 -14.31
N HIS A 193 -0.57 14.42 -13.46
CA HIS A 193 0.23 13.22 -13.29
C HIS A 193 0.14 12.34 -14.56
N PRO A 194 1.25 11.74 -15.04
CA PRO A 194 1.25 10.91 -16.26
C PRO A 194 0.27 9.71 -16.19
N SER A 195 -0.09 9.27 -15.00
CA SER A 195 -1.05 8.18 -14.78
C SER A 195 -2.51 8.61 -14.89
N LEU A 196 -2.81 9.88 -15.07
CA LEU A 196 -4.17 10.32 -15.42
C LEU A 196 -4.51 9.77 -16.80
N ALA A 197 -5.53 8.91 -16.88
CA ALA A 197 -5.90 8.28 -18.14
C ALA A 197 -6.31 9.34 -19.16
N ARG A 198 -5.92 9.15 -20.43
CA ARG A 198 -6.27 10.07 -21.50
C ARG A 198 -7.78 10.15 -21.67
N ALA A 199 -8.27 11.36 -21.77
CA ALA A 199 -9.68 11.68 -22.03
C ALA A 199 -9.75 12.72 -23.17
N PRO A 200 -9.81 12.27 -24.44
CA PRO A 200 -9.75 13.18 -25.60
C PRO A 200 -10.83 14.27 -25.62
N GLN A 201 -11.96 14.03 -24.94
CA GLN A 201 -13.05 14.99 -24.80
C GLN A 201 -12.84 15.98 -23.64
N ALA A 202 -11.75 15.84 -22.86
CA ALA A 202 -11.46 16.76 -21.78
C ALA A 202 -11.08 18.15 -22.33
N THR A 203 -11.70 19.16 -21.75
CA THR A 203 -11.41 20.56 -22.09
C THR A 203 -10.81 21.34 -20.94
N VAL A 204 -10.89 20.78 -19.72
CA VAL A 204 -10.39 21.38 -18.48
C VAL A 204 -9.75 20.32 -17.61
N PHE A 205 -8.70 20.71 -16.88
CA PHE A 205 -8.04 19.89 -15.87
C PHE A 205 -8.07 20.60 -14.53
N ALA A 206 -8.07 19.82 -13.44
CA ALA A 206 -8.09 20.36 -12.10
C ALA A 206 -7.36 19.45 -11.10
N GLY A 207 -6.89 20.06 -10.01
CA GLY A 207 -6.48 19.40 -8.78
C GLY A 207 -7.55 19.56 -7.72
N ILE A 208 -7.83 18.47 -6.96
CA ILE A 208 -8.73 18.52 -5.80
C ILE A 208 -8.16 17.71 -4.64
N THR A 209 -8.20 18.26 -3.43
CA THR A 209 -7.80 17.58 -2.20
C THR A 209 -9.00 17.48 -1.25
N LEU A 210 -9.28 16.24 -0.79
CA LEU A 210 -10.38 15.92 0.11
C LEU A 210 -9.87 15.43 1.46
N GLY A 211 -10.53 15.83 2.54
CA GLY A 211 -10.25 15.37 3.90
C GLY A 211 -10.94 14.06 4.30
N ASP A 212 -11.82 13.56 3.47
CA ASP A 212 -12.53 12.29 3.62
C ASP A 212 -12.58 11.53 2.27
N GLY A 213 -13.40 10.51 2.15
CA GLY A 213 -13.41 9.68 0.94
C GLY A 213 -14.74 8.92 0.84
N ALA A 214 -15.84 9.66 0.65
CA ALA A 214 -17.15 9.08 0.41
C ALA A 214 -17.22 8.43 -0.99
N TYR A 215 -18.26 7.63 -1.19
CA TYR A 215 -18.49 6.94 -2.46
C TYR A 215 -18.61 7.93 -3.63
N HIS A 216 -17.76 7.76 -4.65
CA HIS A 216 -17.68 8.60 -5.85
C HIS A 216 -17.61 10.12 -5.56
N GLU A 217 -16.99 10.51 -4.46
CA GLU A 217 -17.08 11.87 -3.92
C GLU A 217 -16.58 12.93 -4.89
N VAL A 218 -15.40 12.75 -5.49
CA VAL A 218 -14.84 13.68 -6.49
C VAL A 218 -15.81 13.87 -7.66
N ARG A 219 -16.38 12.78 -8.20
CA ARG A 219 -17.33 12.84 -9.32
C ARG A 219 -18.59 13.60 -8.96
N ARG A 220 -19.09 13.39 -7.74
CA ARG A 220 -20.29 14.05 -7.24
C ARG A 220 -20.08 15.54 -6.99
N ILE A 221 -18.90 15.92 -6.50
CA ILE A 221 -18.52 17.32 -6.31
C ILE A 221 -18.53 18.03 -7.66
N PHE A 222 -17.77 17.54 -8.66
CA PHE A 222 -17.73 18.17 -9.98
C PHE A 222 -19.09 18.18 -10.68
N ALA A 223 -19.94 17.15 -10.48
CA ALA A 223 -21.31 17.16 -10.98
C ALA A 223 -22.17 18.28 -10.34
N ALA A 224 -21.97 18.54 -9.05
CA ALA A 224 -22.64 19.66 -8.35
C ALA A 224 -22.11 21.03 -8.81
N LEU A 225 -20.84 21.10 -9.22
CA LEU A 225 -20.21 22.29 -9.79
C LEU A 225 -20.44 22.43 -11.31
N GLY A 226 -21.41 21.71 -11.88
CA GLY A 226 -21.79 21.86 -13.29
C GLY A 226 -20.87 21.15 -14.29
N SER A 227 -19.92 20.34 -13.85
CA SER A 227 -18.98 19.62 -14.73
C SER A 227 -19.15 18.11 -14.67
N HIS A 228 -18.36 17.38 -15.48
CA HIS A 228 -18.35 15.91 -15.48
C HIS A 228 -16.92 15.37 -15.54
N VAL A 229 -16.58 14.47 -14.61
CA VAL A 229 -15.26 13.83 -14.54
C VAL A 229 -15.16 12.71 -15.58
N LEU A 230 -14.27 12.90 -16.56
CA LEU A 230 -13.96 11.92 -17.58
C LEU A 230 -12.84 10.96 -17.15
N SER A 231 -11.85 11.49 -16.42
CA SER A 231 -10.73 10.70 -15.90
C SER A 231 -10.35 11.18 -14.50
N LEU A 232 -9.91 10.26 -13.64
CA LEU A 232 -9.58 10.50 -12.25
C LEU A 232 -8.32 9.74 -11.86
N CYS A 233 -7.32 10.46 -11.34
CA CYS A 233 -6.09 9.87 -10.81
C CYS A 233 -5.85 10.32 -9.37
N ARG A 234 -5.76 9.40 -8.42
CA ARG A 234 -5.32 9.75 -7.07
C ARG A 234 -3.81 9.89 -7.02
N VAL A 235 -3.34 11.10 -6.74
CA VAL A 235 -1.91 11.43 -6.76
C VAL A 235 -1.28 11.47 -5.37
N SER A 236 -2.08 11.63 -4.30
CA SER A 236 -1.55 11.52 -2.93
C SER A 236 -2.50 10.86 -1.94
N PHE A 237 -1.93 10.36 -0.84
CA PHE A 237 -2.63 9.83 0.33
C PHE A 237 -1.85 10.21 1.61
N GLY A 238 -2.33 11.21 2.34
CA GLY A 238 -1.58 11.79 3.46
C GLY A 238 -0.23 12.34 3.00
N PRO A 239 0.88 11.91 3.61
CA PRO A 239 2.23 12.37 3.24
C PRO A 239 2.83 11.63 2.05
N LEU A 240 2.12 10.68 1.46
CA LEU A 240 2.62 9.85 0.36
C LEU A 240 2.12 10.38 -0.98
N ASP A 241 3.04 10.70 -1.87
CA ASP A 241 2.76 11.06 -3.25
C ASP A 241 3.00 9.88 -4.19
N LEU A 242 2.24 9.84 -5.28
CA LEU A 242 2.48 8.90 -6.38
C LEU A 242 3.73 9.34 -7.14
N PRO A 243 4.80 8.53 -7.19
CA PRO A 243 5.98 8.87 -7.97
C PRO A 243 5.66 8.93 -9.46
N ARG A 244 6.10 10.01 -10.13
CA ARG A 244 5.87 10.19 -11.58
C ARG A 244 6.53 9.12 -12.46
N ASP A 245 7.58 8.47 -11.94
CA ASP A 245 8.34 7.39 -12.58
C ASP A 245 7.83 5.98 -12.26
N LEU A 246 6.80 5.84 -11.41
CA LEU A 246 6.13 4.58 -11.15
C LEU A 246 5.05 4.34 -12.22
N ALA A 247 5.27 3.42 -13.14
CA ALA A 247 4.34 3.18 -14.24
C ALA A 247 3.02 2.53 -13.77
N PRO A 248 1.90 2.71 -14.50
CA PRO A 248 0.65 2.01 -14.20
C PRO A 248 0.82 0.48 -14.15
N GLY A 249 0.35 -0.14 -13.06
CA GLY A 249 0.52 -1.57 -12.78
C GLY A 249 1.79 -1.90 -11.98
N GLU A 250 2.73 -0.97 -11.85
CA GLU A 250 3.92 -1.13 -11.00
C GLU A 250 3.64 -0.78 -9.54
N TRP A 251 4.44 -1.36 -8.65
CA TRP A 251 4.37 -1.10 -7.23
C TRP A 251 5.76 -0.90 -6.61
N ARG A 252 5.81 -0.20 -5.48
CA ARG A 252 7.00 -0.01 -4.64
C ARG A 252 6.70 -0.28 -3.17
N PRO A 253 7.66 -0.85 -2.41
CA PRO A 253 7.58 -0.90 -0.96
C PRO A 253 7.44 0.49 -0.35
N VAL A 254 6.65 0.59 0.72
CA VAL A 254 6.52 1.81 1.52
C VAL A 254 7.03 1.51 2.93
N PRO A 255 8.05 2.21 3.41
CA PRO A 255 8.51 2.08 4.78
C PRO A 255 7.42 2.47 5.78
N SER A 256 7.32 1.75 6.90
CA SER A 256 6.29 2.00 7.92
C SER A 256 6.31 3.44 8.45
N GLN A 257 7.51 4.04 8.58
CA GLN A 257 7.67 5.42 9.03
C GLN A 257 7.15 6.48 8.05
N SER A 258 7.01 6.14 6.77
CA SER A 258 6.45 7.03 5.75
C SER A 258 4.92 7.04 5.72
N LEU A 259 4.29 6.09 6.40
CA LEU A 259 2.83 6.01 6.48
C LEU A 259 2.27 7.09 7.43
N PRO A 260 1.01 7.53 7.23
CA PRO A 260 0.42 8.53 8.10
C PRO A 260 0.54 8.15 9.58
N PRO A 261 1.06 9.03 10.44
CA PRO A 261 1.28 8.75 11.85
C PRO A 261 -0.03 8.45 12.58
N GLN A 262 0.08 7.79 13.72
CA GLN A 262 -1.03 7.65 14.65
C GLN A 262 -1.32 9.03 15.25
N LYS A 263 -2.54 9.56 15.10
CA LYS A 263 -2.91 10.75 15.87
C LYS A 263 -2.78 10.42 17.35
N PRO A 264 -2.13 11.26 18.16
CA PRO A 264 -2.16 11.08 19.59
C PRO A 264 -3.63 11.06 20.07
N ARG A 265 -3.91 10.17 21.01
CA ARG A 265 -5.24 10.03 21.65
C ARG A 265 -5.54 11.25 22.49
#